data_a0db03804305980eb34ad307867dd716
#
_entry.id   a0db03804305980eb34ad307867dd716
#
_cell.length_a   1.000
_cell.length_b   1.000
_cell.length_c   1.000
_cell.angle_alpha   90.00
_cell.angle_beta   90.00
_cell.angle_gamma   90.00
#
_symmetry.space_group_name_H-M   'P 1'
#
loop_
_entity.id
_entity.type
_entity.pdbx_description
1 polymer ?
#
loop_
_entity_poly.entity_id
_entity_poly.type
_entity_poly.pdbx_seq_one_letter_code
_entity_poly.pdbx_strand_id
1 'polypeptide(L)'
;MTARTWAWVLTLPLAALCAGPLPAAEDATLLKDLTSVIALLGLPCGQVVSARRQADNDHIASCKNGYRYRVFVNSEGRVVAQKQ
;
A
#
# COMPACT_ATOMS: atom_id res chain seq x y z
N MET A 1 -24.86 51.51 -2.95
CA MET A 1 -24.80 51.12 -2.89
C MET A 1 -24.51 50.16 -2.71
N THR A 2 -24.29 49.85 -2.68
CA THR A 2 -24.12 49.17 -2.58
C THR A 2 -23.70 48.10 -2.52
N ALA A 3 -23.59 47.88 -2.48
CA ALA A 3 -23.27 47.04 -2.50
C ALA A 3 -22.88 46.09 -2.36
N ARG A 4 -22.63 45.75 -2.36
CA ARG A 4 -22.33 44.93 -2.32
C ARG A 4 -21.94 43.95 -2.14
N THR A 5 -21.66 43.60 -2.13
CA THR A 5 -21.37 42.86 -2.03
C THR A 5 -20.92 41.83 -1.93
N TRP A 6 -20.80 41.69 -1.99
CA TRP A 6 -20.45 40.86 -1.95
C TRP A 6 -20.06 39.83 -1.87
N ALA A 7 -19.89 39.57 -1.85
CA ALA A 7 -19.63 38.77 -1.80
C ALA A 7 -19.22 37.88 -1.70
N TRP A 8 -19.06 37.64 -1.71
CA TRP A 8 -18.73 36.85 -1.65
C TRP A 8 -18.38 35.84 -1.60
N VAL A 9 -18.19 35.59 -1.61
CA VAL A 9 -17.94 34.80 -1.58
C VAL A 9 -17.53 33.86 -1.50
N LEU A 10 -17.33 33.49 -1.53
CA LEU A 10 -16.99 32.65 -1.51
C LEU A 10 -16.54 31.65 -1.47
N THR A 11 -16.33 31.26 -1.49
CA THR A 11 -15.96 30.45 -1.51
C THR A 11 -15.43 29.42 -1.34
N LEU A 12 -15.19 28.91 -1.31
CA LEU A 12 -14.73 28.05 -1.22
C LEU A 12 -14.31 27.06 -1.20
N PRO A 13 -14.06 26.51 -1.14
CA PRO A 13 -13.70 25.66 -1.10
C PRO A 13 -13.23 24.76 -0.97
N LEU A 14 -12.86 24.23 -1.03
CA LEU A 14 -12.40 23.44 -0.95
C LEU A 14 -11.98 22.49 -0.86
N ALA A 15 -11.79 22.13 -0.80
CA ALA A 15 -11.39 21.38 -0.76
C ALA A 15 -10.94 20.47 -0.63
N ALA A 16 -10.67 20.02 -0.63
CA ALA A 16 -10.24 19.26 -0.52
C ALA A 16 -9.83 18.38 -0.48
N LEU A 17 -9.58 17.96 -0.54
CA LEU A 17 -9.18 17.22 -0.48
C LEU A 17 -8.63 16.37 -0.52
N CYS A 18 -8.35 16.07 -0.52
CA CYS A 18 -7.83 15.43 -0.60
C CYS A 18 -7.41 14.54 -0.47
N ALA A 19 -7.31 14.14 -0.32
CA ALA A 19 -7.07 13.37 -0.08
C ALA A 19 -6.54 12.44 -0.41
N GLY A 20 -6.14 12.20 -0.32
CA GLY A 20 -5.37 11.46 -0.69
C GLY A 20 -5.34 10.13 -0.42
N PRO A 21 -4.92 9.55 -0.84
CA PRO A 21 -4.94 8.34 -0.83
C PRO A 21 -4.09 7.70 -0.09
N LEU A 22 -3.93 7.30 0.22
CA LEU A 22 -3.35 6.77 0.92
C LEU A 22 -2.66 5.71 0.73
N PRO A 23 -2.09 5.30 1.20
CA PRO A 23 -1.24 4.39 1.21
C PRO A 23 -1.69 3.14 0.93
N ALA A 24 -1.74 2.83 -0.14
CA ALA A 24 -2.19 1.63 -0.48
C ALA A 24 -1.39 0.53 0.02
N ALA A 25 -0.26 0.78 0.43
CA ALA A 25 0.57 -0.27 0.95
C ALA A 25 -0.09 -1.03 2.07
N GLU A 26 -1.08 -0.42 2.68
CA GLU A 26 -1.76 -1.05 3.78
C GLU A 26 -3.04 -1.74 3.36
N ASP A 27 -3.22 -1.95 2.11
CA ASP A 27 -4.41 -2.63 1.61
C ASP A 27 -4.50 -4.02 2.21
N ALA A 28 -5.61 -4.32 2.87
CA ALA A 28 -5.80 -5.60 3.53
C ALA A 28 -5.75 -6.77 2.54
N THR A 29 -6.23 -6.57 1.34
CA THR A 29 -6.21 -7.62 0.33
C THR A 29 -4.76 -7.95 -0.05
N LEU A 30 -3.95 -6.93 -0.23
CA LEU A 30 -2.54 -7.13 -0.54
C LEU A 30 -1.84 -7.89 0.58
N LEU A 31 -2.11 -7.54 1.82
CA LEU A 31 -1.47 -8.22 2.94
C LEU A 31 -1.86 -9.68 3.00
N LYS A 32 -3.13 -9.99 2.72
CA LYS A 32 -3.58 -11.37 2.69
C LYS A 32 -2.93 -12.13 1.55
N ASP A 33 -2.82 -11.51 0.40
CA ASP A 33 -2.21 -12.16 -0.76
C ASP A 33 -0.76 -12.47 -0.49
N LEU A 34 -0.03 -11.53 0.06
CA LEU A 34 1.38 -11.75 0.38
C LEU A 34 1.54 -12.82 1.45
N THR A 35 0.64 -12.85 2.42
CA THR A 35 0.68 -13.89 3.45
C THR A 35 0.54 -15.26 2.79
N SER A 36 -0.41 -15.39 1.88
CA SER A 36 -0.64 -16.66 1.19
C SER A 36 0.56 -17.06 0.34
N VAL A 37 1.13 -16.12 -0.37
CA VAL A 37 2.29 -16.40 -1.22
C VAL A 37 3.45 -16.90 -0.39
N ILE A 38 3.76 -16.23 0.70
CA ILE A 38 4.89 -16.61 1.53
C ILE A 38 4.65 -17.99 2.16
N ALA A 39 3.41 -18.25 2.57
CA ALA A 39 3.05 -19.54 3.13
C ALA A 39 3.19 -20.65 2.09
N LEU A 40 2.74 -20.40 0.87
CA LEU A 40 2.84 -21.40 -0.20
C LEU A 40 4.30 -21.68 -0.55
N LEU A 41 5.17 -20.73 -0.37
CA LEU A 41 6.59 -20.92 -0.60
C LEU A 41 7.27 -21.61 0.58
N GLY A 42 6.53 -21.91 1.62
CA GLY A 42 7.05 -22.64 2.77
C GLY A 42 7.93 -21.80 3.69
N LEU A 43 7.78 -20.48 3.66
CA LEU A 43 8.63 -19.61 4.46
C LEU A 43 7.94 -19.18 5.75
N PRO A 44 8.67 -19.12 6.85
CA PRO A 44 8.09 -18.71 8.12
C PRO A 44 7.76 -17.22 8.10
N CYS A 45 6.54 -16.89 8.42
CA CYS A 45 6.10 -15.49 8.44
C CYS A 45 5.01 -15.29 9.49
N GLY A 46 4.08 -16.22 9.56
CA GLY A 46 2.90 -16.10 10.39
C GLY A 46 1.85 -15.32 9.64
N GLN A 47 2.12 -14.07 9.39
CA GLN A 47 1.16 -13.20 8.73
C GLN A 47 1.89 -11.93 8.30
N VAL A 48 1.60 -11.43 7.12
CA VAL A 48 2.15 -10.16 6.69
C VAL A 48 1.35 -9.06 7.35
N VAL A 49 2.01 -8.22 8.11
CA VAL A 49 1.34 -7.14 8.85
C VAL A 49 1.50 -5.80 8.16
N SER A 50 2.46 -5.66 7.28
CA SER A 50 2.60 -4.46 6.47
C SER A 50 3.38 -4.80 5.22
N ALA A 51 3.21 -3.99 4.20
CA ALA A 51 3.89 -4.21 2.94
C ALA A 51 4.19 -2.88 2.28
N ARG A 52 5.32 -2.81 1.60
CA ARG A 52 5.69 -1.62 0.88
C ARG A 52 6.01 -2.00 -0.55
N ARG A 53 5.38 -1.33 -1.47
CA ARG A 53 5.61 -1.59 -2.87
C ARG A 53 6.87 -0.86 -3.33
N GLN A 54 7.77 -1.59 -3.95
CA GLN A 54 8.98 -1.02 -4.51
C GLN A 54 8.85 -0.74 -5.99
N ALA A 55 8.13 -1.60 -6.67
CA ALA A 55 7.93 -1.49 -8.10
C ALA A 55 6.75 -2.38 -8.44
N ASP A 56 6.38 -2.45 -9.70
CA ASP A 56 5.31 -3.34 -10.11
C ASP A 56 5.70 -4.77 -9.76
N ASN A 57 4.80 -5.46 -9.10
CA ASN A 57 5.03 -6.84 -8.72
C ASN A 57 6.28 -7.05 -7.87
N ASP A 58 6.59 -6.06 -7.04
CA ASP A 58 7.77 -6.12 -6.19
C ASP A 58 7.45 -5.42 -4.88
N HIS A 59 7.37 -6.19 -3.81
CA HIS A 59 6.98 -5.68 -2.50
C HIS A 59 7.94 -6.13 -1.43
N ILE A 60 8.05 -5.31 -0.38
CA ILE A 60 8.73 -5.74 0.83
C ILE A 60 7.62 -6.02 1.85
N ALA A 61 7.52 -7.25 2.26
CA ALA A 61 6.50 -7.69 3.21
C ALA A 61 7.13 -7.85 4.58
N SER A 62 6.50 -7.26 5.59
CA SER A 62 6.94 -7.40 6.97
C SER A 62 6.03 -8.38 7.67
N CYS A 63 6.61 -9.37 8.31
CA CYS A 63 5.87 -10.47 8.92
C CYS A 63 5.69 -10.26 10.40
N LYS A 64 4.63 -10.87 10.94
CA LYS A 64 4.34 -10.79 12.35
C LYS A 64 5.48 -11.35 13.20
N ASN A 65 6.20 -12.33 12.69
CA ASN A 65 7.31 -12.93 13.43
C ASN A 65 8.60 -12.10 13.36
N GLY A 66 8.55 -10.93 12.71
CA GLY A 66 9.72 -10.06 12.63
C GLY A 66 10.53 -10.20 11.36
N TYR A 67 10.29 -11.22 10.60
CA TYR A 67 11.01 -11.38 9.33
C TYR A 67 10.44 -10.47 8.27
N ARG A 68 11.27 -10.15 7.29
CA ARG A 68 10.85 -9.38 6.14
C ARG A 68 11.30 -10.10 4.89
N TYR A 69 10.47 -10.07 3.88
CA TYR A 69 10.77 -10.72 2.61
C TYR A 69 10.53 -9.76 1.48
N ARG A 70 11.39 -9.82 0.49
CA ARG A 70 11.13 -9.16 -0.77
C ARG A 70 10.36 -10.17 -1.62
N VAL A 71 9.14 -9.85 -1.99
CA VAL A 71 8.29 -10.71 -2.80
C VAL A 71 8.16 -10.07 -4.16
N PHE A 72 8.58 -10.76 -5.18
CA PHE A 72 8.59 -10.20 -6.53
C PHE A 72 8.41 -11.29 -7.57
N VAL A 73 8.18 -10.85 -8.80
CA VAL A 73 8.07 -11.77 -9.93
C VAL A 73 9.39 -11.69 -10.70
N ASN A 74 10.03 -12.82 -10.87
CA ASN A 74 11.32 -12.85 -11.56
C ASN A 74 11.14 -12.85 -13.08
N SER A 75 12.23 -12.88 -13.80
CA SER A 75 12.20 -12.80 -15.27
C SER A 75 11.49 -14.01 -15.90
N GLU A 76 11.32 -15.09 -15.18
CA GLU A 76 10.63 -16.27 -15.68
C GLU A 76 9.14 -16.26 -15.35
N GLY A 77 8.65 -15.19 -14.75
CA GLY A 77 7.26 -15.07 -14.42
C GLY A 77 6.88 -15.78 -13.12
N ARG A 78 7.85 -16.14 -12.31
CA ARG A 78 7.57 -16.83 -11.06
C ARG A 78 7.63 -15.87 -9.88
N VAL A 79 6.79 -16.13 -8.91
CA VAL A 79 6.82 -15.36 -7.66
C VAL A 79 7.91 -15.92 -6.77
N VAL A 80 8.77 -15.05 -6.31
CA VAL A 80 9.91 -15.41 -5.47
C VAL A 80 9.88 -14.55 -4.23
N ALA A 81 10.27 -15.11 -3.10
CA ALA A 81 10.42 -14.35 -1.86
C ALA A 81 11.82 -14.55 -1.34
N GLN A 82 12.49 -13.44 -1.04
CA GLN A 82 13.85 -13.46 -0.51
C GLN A 82 13.86 -12.80 0.85
N LYS A 83 14.38 -13.49 1.83
CA LYS A 83 14.46 -12.94 3.17
C LYS A 83 15.43 -11.76 3.19
N GLN A 84 15.01 -10.72 3.84
CA GLN A 84 15.80 -9.49 3.94
C GLN A 84 16.61 -9.44 5.23
#